data_87571609fc1108d60cc7c4168bdf5028
#
_entry.id   87571609fc1108d60cc7c4168bdf5028
#
_cell.length_a   1.000
_cell.length_b   1.000
_cell.length_c   1.000
_cell.angle_alpha   90.00
_cell.angle_beta   90.00
_cell.angle_gamma   90.00
#
_symmetry.space_group_name_H-M   'P 1'
#
loop_
_entity.id
_entity.type
_entity.pdbx_description
1 polymer ?
#
loop_
_entity_poly.entity_id
_entity_poly.type
_entity_poly.pdbx_seq_one_letter_code
_entity_poly.pdbx_strand_id
1 'polypeptide(L)'
;MRVGSSMTEVVGGTPIVQLRKVVPADAADVFVKLEWFNPTGSYKDRMALAMIEEAERRGDLRPGMSVLEYTAGSTGSSLAYVCAAKGYHFMVVTSDAFAAEKLATMAALGADLTIVPSVDGKIT
;
A
#
# COMPACT_ATOMS: atom_id res chain seq x y z
N MET A 1 17.23 -18.60 2.24
CA MET A 1 16.96 -17.30 1.55
C MET A 1 15.75 -17.52 0.65
N ARG A 2 14.72 -16.67 0.74
CA ARG A 2 13.55 -16.74 -0.15
C ARG A 2 13.81 -15.84 -1.36
N VAL A 3 13.73 -16.40 -2.56
CA VAL A 3 13.82 -15.64 -3.81
C VAL A 3 12.43 -15.60 -4.41
N GLY A 4 11.85 -14.40 -4.58
CA GLY A 4 10.57 -14.24 -5.24
C GLY A 4 10.76 -14.12 -6.76
N SER A 5 9.82 -14.62 -7.53
CA SER A 5 9.78 -14.49 -8.99
C SER A 5 9.10 -13.19 -9.43
N SER A 6 8.33 -12.58 -8.54
CA SER A 6 7.68 -11.29 -8.76
C SER A 6 7.73 -10.41 -7.51
N MET A 7 7.57 -9.12 -7.70
CA MET A 7 7.54 -8.16 -6.60
C MET A 7 6.35 -8.38 -5.65
N THR A 8 5.25 -8.94 -6.13
CA THR A 8 4.08 -9.25 -5.28
C THR A 8 4.35 -10.38 -4.29
N GLU A 9 5.26 -11.29 -4.59
CA GLU A 9 5.61 -12.41 -3.70
C GLU A 9 6.43 -12.00 -2.47
N VAL A 10 6.96 -10.78 -2.45
CA VAL A 10 7.70 -10.26 -1.28
C VAL A 10 6.82 -9.47 -0.31
N VAL A 11 5.52 -9.36 -0.60
CA VAL A 11 4.55 -8.79 0.33
C VAL A 11 4.30 -9.77 1.47
N GLY A 12 4.36 -9.27 2.69
CA GLY A 12 4.15 -10.10 3.88
C GLY A 12 5.39 -10.86 4.33
N GLY A 13 5.21 -11.90 5.15
CA GLY A 13 6.33 -12.60 5.78
C GLY A 13 7.18 -11.72 6.69
N THR A 14 6.64 -10.57 7.12
CA THR A 14 7.35 -9.57 7.93
C THR A 14 7.79 -10.12 9.29
N PRO A 15 8.96 -9.68 9.82
CA PRO A 15 9.47 -10.14 11.10
C PRO A 15 8.56 -9.78 12.28
N ILE A 16 8.70 -10.54 13.37
CA ILE A 16 8.09 -10.24 14.67
C ILE A 16 9.22 -10.09 15.68
N VAL A 17 9.12 -9.07 16.55
CA VAL A 17 10.07 -8.80 17.62
C VAL A 17 9.34 -8.74 18.96
N GLN A 18 9.89 -9.43 19.96
CA GLN A 18 9.43 -9.29 21.35
C GLN A 18 10.01 -8.00 21.95
N LEU A 19 9.15 -7.16 22.52
CA LEU A 19 9.57 -5.98 23.27
C LEU A 19 10.00 -6.42 24.69
N ARG A 20 11.20 -6.00 25.09
CA ARG A 20 11.75 -6.37 26.41
C ARG A 20 12.04 -5.19 27.32
N LYS A 21 12.59 -4.09 26.77
CA LYS A 21 13.04 -2.95 27.59
C LYS A 21 11.95 -1.95 27.92
N VAL A 22 10.94 -1.82 27.07
CA VAL A 22 9.83 -0.84 27.21
C VAL A 22 8.58 -1.43 27.82
N VAL A 23 8.60 -2.73 28.13
CA VAL A 23 7.49 -3.46 28.73
C VAL A 23 7.86 -3.72 30.20
N PRO A 24 6.98 -3.41 31.19
CA PRO A 24 7.20 -3.72 32.59
C PRO A 24 7.43 -5.22 32.80
N ALA A 25 8.24 -5.57 33.81
CA ALA A 25 8.65 -6.96 34.05
C ALA A 25 7.49 -7.90 34.46
N ASP A 26 6.41 -7.34 35.00
CA ASP A 26 5.19 -8.04 35.42
C ASP A 26 4.07 -7.99 34.40
N ALA A 27 4.29 -7.40 33.22
CA ALA A 27 3.33 -7.35 32.14
C ALA A 27 3.35 -8.63 31.28
N ALA A 28 2.33 -8.80 30.47
CA ALA A 28 2.28 -9.86 29.47
C ALA A 28 3.39 -9.68 28.40
N ASP A 29 3.76 -10.77 27.75
CA ASP A 29 4.67 -10.71 26.60
C ASP A 29 4.06 -9.90 25.46
N VAL A 30 4.78 -8.88 25.00
CA VAL A 30 4.35 -8.00 23.90
C VAL A 30 5.22 -8.24 22.67
N PHE A 31 4.57 -8.54 21.56
CA PHE A 31 5.22 -8.75 20.27
C PHE A 31 4.77 -7.68 19.27
N VAL A 32 5.71 -7.17 18.49
CA VAL A 32 5.46 -6.19 17.43
C VAL A 32 5.78 -6.82 16.07
N LYS A 33 4.80 -6.80 15.19
CA LYS A 33 4.98 -7.19 13.80
C LYS A 33 5.48 -6.00 12.99
N LEU A 34 6.64 -6.16 12.35
CA LEU A 34 7.36 -5.07 11.70
C LEU A 34 6.84 -4.87 10.27
N GLU A 35 5.68 -4.25 10.12
CA GLU A 35 5.00 -4.11 8.83
C GLU A 35 5.68 -3.12 7.86
N TRP A 36 6.63 -2.31 8.31
CA TRP A 36 7.46 -1.48 7.42
C TRP A 36 8.46 -2.28 6.56
N PHE A 37 8.61 -3.59 6.79
CA PHE A 37 9.36 -4.47 5.91
C PHE A 37 8.60 -4.88 4.64
N ASN A 38 7.35 -4.48 4.50
CA ASN A 38 6.66 -4.60 3.21
C ASN A 38 7.25 -3.63 2.17
N PRO A 39 7.10 -3.91 0.86
CA PRO A 39 7.72 -3.14 -0.22
C PRO A 39 7.49 -1.63 -0.18
N THR A 40 6.29 -1.16 0.16
CA THR A 40 6.01 0.29 0.29
C THR A 40 6.20 0.82 1.72
N GLY A 41 6.69 -0.01 2.64
CA GLY A 41 6.82 0.33 4.04
C GLY A 41 5.50 0.30 4.82
N SER A 42 4.47 -0.35 4.31
CA SER A 42 3.13 -0.34 4.91
C SER A 42 2.48 -1.72 4.92
N TYR A 43 1.69 -2.00 5.97
CA TYR A 43 0.81 -3.18 6.00
C TYR A 43 -0.30 -3.12 4.92
N LYS A 44 -0.53 -1.95 4.32
CA LYS A 44 -1.48 -1.77 3.22
C LYS A 44 -1.10 -2.55 1.96
N ASP A 45 0.15 -2.93 1.81
CA ASP A 45 0.58 -3.81 0.70
C ASP A 45 -0.17 -5.15 0.72
N ARG A 46 -0.43 -5.70 1.90
CA ARG A 46 -1.23 -6.93 2.06
C ARG A 46 -2.66 -6.75 1.59
N MET A 47 -3.27 -5.62 1.98
CA MET A 47 -4.63 -5.29 1.59
C MET A 47 -4.72 -5.09 0.08
N ALA A 48 -3.85 -4.27 -0.51
CA ALA A 48 -3.83 -3.98 -1.92
C ALA A 48 -3.66 -5.26 -2.76
N LEU A 49 -2.70 -6.11 -2.38
CA LEU A 49 -2.48 -7.39 -3.06
C LEU A 49 -3.73 -8.28 -2.99
N ALA A 50 -4.31 -8.45 -1.81
CA ALA A 50 -5.49 -9.29 -1.63
C ALA A 50 -6.70 -8.77 -2.42
N MET A 51 -6.91 -7.45 -2.47
CA MET A 51 -8.01 -6.84 -3.24
C MET A 51 -7.86 -7.09 -4.74
N ILE A 52 -6.67 -6.87 -5.28
CA ILE A 52 -6.42 -7.08 -6.71
C ILE A 52 -6.53 -8.56 -7.08
N GLU A 53 -5.90 -9.45 -6.32
CA GLU A 53 -5.96 -10.89 -6.59
C GLU A 53 -7.37 -11.47 -6.45
N GLU A 54 -8.16 -10.98 -5.51
CA GLU A 54 -9.56 -11.41 -5.37
C GLU A 54 -10.41 -10.90 -6.53
N ALA A 55 -10.20 -9.66 -7.00
CA ALA A 55 -10.89 -9.13 -8.17
C ALA A 55 -10.54 -9.90 -9.45
N GLU A 56 -9.26 -10.29 -9.62
CA GLU A 56 -8.81 -11.16 -10.70
C GLU A 56 -9.50 -12.54 -10.63
N ARG A 57 -9.51 -13.14 -9.44
CA ARG A 57 -10.09 -14.47 -9.21
C ARG A 57 -11.60 -14.52 -9.52
N ARG A 58 -12.31 -13.44 -9.24
CA ARG A 58 -13.75 -13.30 -9.55
C ARG A 58 -14.01 -12.92 -11.01
N GLY A 59 -12.99 -12.49 -11.74
CA GLY A 59 -13.12 -11.98 -13.10
C GLY A 59 -13.66 -10.55 -13.19
N ASP A 60 -13.69 -9.82 -12.07
CA ASP A 60 -14.07 -8.41 -11.99
C ASP A 60 -12.95 -7.51 -12.54
N LEU A 61 -11.69 -7.95 -12.41
CA LEU A 61 -10.52 -7.29 -12.96
C LEU A 61 -9.81 -8.21 -13.97
N ARG A 62 -9.56 -7.70 -15.18
CA ARG A 62 -8.95 -8.44 -16.28
C ARG A 62 -7.84 -7.62 -16.93
N PRO A 63 -6.88 -8.26 -17.63
CA PRO A 63 -5.86 -7.55 -18.38
C PRO A 63 -6.45 -6.44 -19.27
N GLY A 64 -5.83 -5.26 -19.23
CA GLY A 64 -6.28 -4.07 -19.97
C GLY A 64 -7.30 -3.20 -19.26
N MET A 65 -7.85 -3.64 -18.11
CA MET A 65 -8.71 -2.79 -17.27
C MET A 65 -7.87 -1.86 -16.38
N SER A 66 -8.50 -0.79 -15.92
CA SER A 66 -7.91 0.17 -14.99
C SER A 66 -8.47 -0.03 -13.57
N VAL A 67 -7.65 0.25 -12.58
CA VAL A 67 -8.04 0.33 -11.18
C VAL A 67 -8.15 1.80 -10.81
N LEU A 68 -9.26 2.20 -10.19
CA LEU A 68 -9.51 3.57 -9.73
C LEU A 68 -9.76 3.57 -8.23
N GLU A 69 -9.11 4.48 -7.52
CA GLU A 69 -9.28 4.64 -6.07
C GLU A 69 -9.22 6.12 -5.68
N TYR A 70 -10.02 6.49 -4.67
CA TYR A 70 -9.87 7.75 -3.94
C TYR A 70 -9.07 7.48 -2.66
N THR A 71 -7.86 8.02 -2.59
CA THR A 71 -6.96 7.73 -1.47
C THR A 71 -5.97 8.85 -1.19
N ALA A 72 -5.61 8.94 0.08
CA ALA A 72 -4.76 10.00 0.62
C ALA A 72 -3.34 9.57 0.98
N GLY A 73 -3.04 8.28 0.99
CA GLY A 73 -1.79 7.88 1.59
C GLY A 73 -1.33 6.47 1.24
N SER A 74 -1.01 5.68 2.26
CA SER A 74 -0.39 4.36 2.09
C SER A 74 -1.22 3.37 1.25
N THR A 75 -2.56 3.48 1.25
CA THR A 75 -3.42 2.69 0.36
C THR A 75 -3.10 2.95 -1.10
N GLY A 76 -2.98 4.22 -1.48
CA GLY A 76 -2.62 4.61 -2.86
C GLY A 76 -1.23 4.13 -3.26
N SER A 77 -0.23 4.30 -2.39
CA SER A 77 1.12 3.80 -2.66
C SER A 77 1.13 2.27 -2.83
N SER A 78 0.39 1.54 -2.01
CA SER A 78 0.31 0.08 -2.08
C SER A 78 -0.44 -0.40 -3.33
N LEU A 79 -1.56 0.24 -3.71
CA LEU A 79 -2.26 -0.07 -4.95
C LEU A 79 -1.42 0.27 -6.18
N ALA A 80 -0.74 1.42 -6.20
CA ALA A 80 0.18 1.79 -7.26
C ALA A 80 1.27 0.73 -7.45
N TYR A 81 1.87 0.27 -6.34
CA TYR A 81 2.88 -0.78 -6.35
C TYR A 81 2.35 -2.11 -6.92
N VAL A 82 1.19 -2.59 -6.45
CA VAL A 82 0.61 -3.86 -6.91
C VAL A 82 0.18 -3.76 -8.36
N CYS A 83 -0.47 -2.65 -8.77
CA CYS A 83 -0.87 -2.42 -10.15
C CYS A 83 0.33 -2.38 -11.10
N ALA A 84 1.39 -1.66 -10.73
CA ALA A 84 2.63 -1.64 -11.50
C ALA A 84 3.24 -3.03 -11.67
N ALA A 85 3.29 -3.83 -10.58
CA ALA A 85 3.84 -5.18 -10.60
C ALA A 85 3.02 -6.16 -11.45
N LYS A 86 1.69 -5.96 -11.54
CA LYS A 86 0.75 -6.82 -12.28
C LYS A 86 0.39 -6.29 -13.67
N GLY A 87 0.84 -5.09 -14.04
CA GLY A 87 0.59 -4.48 -15.35
C GLY A 87 -0.79 -3.85 -15.50
N TYR A 88 -1.41 -3.42 -14.41
CA TYR A 88 -2.65 -2.66 -14.45
C TYR A 88 -2.40 -1.16 -14.48
N HIS A 89 -3.21 -0.44 -15.22
CA HIS A 89 -3.27 1.01 -15.14
C HIS A 89 -3.95 1.43 -13.84
N PHE A 90 -3.30 2.28 -13.05
CA PHE A 90 -3.84 2.77 -11.79
C PHE A 90 -4.11 4.27 -11.86
N MET A 91 -5.36 4.63 -11.63
CA MET A 91 -5.85 6.00 -11.55
C MET A 91 -6.18 6.33 -10.10
N VAL A 92 -5.69 7.46 -9.60
CA VAL A 92 -5.96 7.88 -8.24
C VAL A 92 -6.54 9.29 -8.21
N VAL A 93 -7.66 9.45 -7.54
CA VAL A 93 -8.19 10.76 -7.16
C VAL A 93 -7.68 11.06 -5.75
N THR A 94 -7.11 12.23 -5.57
CA THR A 94 -6.49 12.64 -4.31
C THR A 94 -6.61 14.15 -4.11
N SER A 95 -6.04 14.72 -3.06
CA SER A 95 -6.05 16.16 -2.80
C SER A 95 -4.66 16.67 -2.46
N ASP A 96 -4.42 17.93 -2.74
CA ASP A 96 -3.21 18.66 -2.34
C ASP A 96 -3.10 18.89 -0.81
N ALA A 97 -4.15 18.56 -0.05
CA ALA A 97 -4.12 18.53 1.41
C ALA A 97 -3.27 17.38 1.97
N PHE A 98 -2.90 16.41 1.14
CA PHE A 98 -2.15 15.23 1.57
C PHE A 98 -0.64 15.40 1.41
N ALA A 99 0.12 14.52 2.08
CA ALA A 99 1.58 14.56 2.08
C ALA A 99 2.15 14.41 0.66
N ALA A 100 2.90 15.40 0.20
CA ALA A 100 3.49 15.45 -1.15
C ALA A 100 4.37 14.22 -1.45
N GLU A 101 5.02 13.66 -0.43
CA GLU A 101 5.84 12.45 -0.56
C GLU A 101 5.03 11.22 -1.00
N LYS A 102 3.76 11.11 -0.54
CA LYS A 102 2.86 10.01 -0.94
C LYS A 102 2.40 10.18 -2.38
N LEU A 103 2.10 11.41 -2.79
CA LEU A 103 1.75 11.72 -4.17
C LEU A 103 2.93 11.41 -5.10
N ALA A 104 4.14 11.83 -4.73
CA ALA A 104 5.36 11.54 -5.48
C ALA A 104 5.62 10.02 -5.59
N THR A 105 5.38 9.27 -4.51
CA THR A 105 5.54 7.80 -4.52
C THR A 105 4.56 7.15 -5.50
N MET A 106 3.29 7.54 -5.48
CA MET A 106 2.28 7.00 -6.41
C MET A 106 2.64 7.33 -7.87
N ALA A 107 3.04 8.57 -8.15
CA ALA A 107 3.48 8.99 -9.49
C ALA A 107 4.72 8.21 -9.96
N ALA A 108 5.70 8.02 -9.09
CA ALA A 108 6.92 7.26 -9.41
C ALA A 108 6.63 5.78 -9.73
N LEU A 109 5.54 5.23 -9.18
CA LEU A 109 5.04 3.88 -9.47
C LEU A 109 4.11 3.83 -10.69
N GLY A 110 3.96 4.93 -11.41
CA GLY A 110 3.19 5.00 -12.66
C GLY A 110 1.69 5.23 -12.50
N ALA A 111 1.25 5.70 -11.33
CA ALA A 111 -0.15 6.06 -11.15
C ALA A 111 -0.49 7.40 -11.83
N ASP A 112 -1.66 7.47 -12.46
CA ASP A 112 -2.24 8.72 -12.96
C ASP A 112 -2.97 9.44 -11.82
N LEU A 113 -2.44 10.61 -11.41
CA LEU A 113 -2.97 11.39 -10.32
C LEU A 113 -3.93 12.48 -10.80
N THR A 114 -5.15 12.45 -10.30
CA THR A 114 -6.09 13.58 -10.36
C THR A 114 -6.10 14.26 -8.99
N ILE A 115 -5.49 15.43 -8.91
CA ILE A 115 -5.37 16.20 -7.65
C ILE A 115 -6.52 17.20 -7.59
N VAL A 116 -7.40 17.04 -6.60
CA VAL A 116 -8.49 17.98 -6.30
C VAL A 116 -7.97 19.02 -5.32
N PRO A 117 -8.11 20.33 -5.63
CA PRO A 117 -7.71 21.39 -4.71
C PRO A 117 -8.45 21.31 -3.38
N SER A 118 -7.73 21.49 -2.30
CA SER A 118 -8.32 21.64 -0.96
C SER A 118 -8.78 23.09 -0.70
N VAL A 119 -9.75 23.25 0.18
CA VAL A 119 -10.15 24.57 0.69
C VAL A 119 -9.68 24.68 2.14
N ASP A 120 -8.81 25.65 2.43
CA ASP A 120 -8.17 25.83 3.74
C ASP A 120 -7.52 24.53 4.28
N GLY A 121 -6.88 23.74 3.40
CA GLY A 121 -6.27 22.46 3.76
C GLY A 121 -7.26 21.36 4.11
N LYS A 122 -8.54 21.55 3.81
CA LYS A 122 -9.61 20.56 4.02
C LYS A 122 -10.14 20.07 2.69
N ILE A 123 -10.44 18.80 2.67
CA ILE A 123 -11.13 18.15 1.54
C ILE A 123 -12.61 18.52 1.64
N THR A 124 -13.19 19.05 0.58
CA THR A 124 -14.61 19.43 0.47
C THR A 124 -15.36 18.42 -0.37
#